data_5b145f27f2af1052063d31c844c964a3
#
_entry.id   5b145f27f2af1052063d31c844c964a3
#
_cell.length_a   1.000
_cell.length_b   1.000
_cell.length_c   1.000
_cell.angle_alpha   90.00
_cell.angle_beta   90.00
_cell.angle_gamma   90.00
#
_symmetry.space_group_name_H-M   'P 1'
#
loop_
_entity.id
_entity.type
_entity.pdbx_description
1 polymer ?
#
loop_
_entity_poly.entity_id
_entity_poly.type
_entity_poly.pdbx_seq_one_letter_code
_entity_poly.pdbx_strand_id
1 'polypeptide(L)'
;YGNTAGGSRFVALDQITRDNVKDLKVAWTYHTGDTPISPGANGAEDQETPLQVGDTVFLCTPHNNVIALDADTGAQKWKTEINAKSSVWMRCRGLAYFDAKAPLQQPTVPGSTPVTPVTVADGALCQRRILMNTITAELIALDADTGAFCPDFGTNGRVDLKVGLGNAPDPQYVLTSAPTLAGTTVV
;
A
#
# COMPACT_ATOMS: atom_id res chain seq x y z
N TYR A 1 4.35 4.74 7.48
CA TYR A 1 5.17 5.82 6.94
C TYR A 1 5.46 6.84 8.04
N GLY A 2 6.73 7.22 8.23
CA GLY A 2 7.14 8.15 9.28
C GLY A 2 7.72 7.51 10.54
N ASN A 3 7.52 6.24 10.77
CA ASN A 3 8.03 5.38 11.86
C ASN A 3 7.50 5.76 13.26
N THR A 4 7.50 7.01 13.64
CA THR A 4 6.99 7.49 14.93
C THR A 4 5.91 8.55 14.73
N ALA A 5 5.13 8.84 15.77
CA ALA A 5 4.15 9.93 15.75
C ALA A 5 4.77 11.29 15.40
N GLY A 6 6.05 11.49 15.70
CA GLY A 6 6.82 12.67 15.31
C GLY A 6 7.36 12.63 13.88
N GLY A 7 7.11 11.57 13.11
CA GLY A 7 7.58 11.46 11.73
C GLY A 7 9.09 11.39 11.57
N SER A 8 9.79 10.80 12.53
CA SER A 8 11.27 10.78 12.57
C SER A 8 11.91 10.07 11.38
N ARG A 9 11.20 9.11 10.75
CA ARG A 9 11.69 8.26 9.65
C ARG A 9 13.04 7.59 9.96
N PHE A 10 13.35 7.47 11.23
CA PHE A 10 14.60 6.92 11.70
C PHE A 10 14.39 5.50 12.22
N VAL A 11 15.23 4.59 11.76
CA VAL A 11 15.34 3.23 12.29
C VAL A 11 16.80 3.01 12.69
N ALA A 12 17.01 2.53 13.92
CA ALA A 12 18.34 2.26 14.44
C ALA A 12 18.91 0.95 13.82
N LEU A 13 19.21 0.99 12.54
CA LEU A 13 19.89 -0.09 11.82
C LEU A 13 21.36 0.27 11.70
N ASP A 14 22.24 -0.65 12.04
CA ASP A 14 23.70 -0.48 12.07
C ASP A 14 24.44 -1.44 11.13
N GLN A 15 23.71 -2.24 10.35
CA GLN A 15 24.28 -3.18 9.39
C GLN A 15 25.05 -2.49 8.26
N ILE A 16 24.58 -1.31 7.83
CA ILE A 16 25.23 -0.50 6.81
C ILE A 16 25.89 0.69 7.51
N THR A 17 27.20 0.77 7.37
CA THR A 17 28.05 1.79 8.00
C THR A 17 28.83 2.58 6.94
N ARG A 18 29.52 3.64 7.35
CA ARG A 18 30.41 4.40 6.47
C ARG A 18 31.52 3.55 5.87
N ASP A 19 31.94 2.50 6.58
CA ASP A 19 33.07 1.67 6.15
C ASP A 19 32.65 0.63 5.12
N ASN A 20 31.43 0.08 5.21
CA ASN A 20 30.95 -1.01 4.36
C ASN A 20 29.94 -0.60 3.29
N VAL A 21 29.44 0.65 3.29
CA VAL A 21 28.49 1.12 2.25
C VAL A 21 29.02 1.00 0.82
N LYS A 22 30.33 1.09 0.65
CA LYS A 22 31.01 0.92 -0.64
C LYS A 22 30.95 -0.52 -1.19
N ASP A 23 30.66 -1.49 -0.32
CA ASP A 23 30.64 -2.91 -0.65
C ASP A 23 29.21 -3.39 -1.01
N LEU A 24 28.22 -2.48 -0.99
CA LEU A 24 26.85 -2.79 -1.41
C LEU A 24 26.80 -3.22 -2.87
N LYS A 25 26.03 -4.28 -3.11
CA LYS A 25 25.77 -4.83 -4.45
C LYS A 25 24.27 -4.95 -4.66
N VAL A 26 23.85 -4.85 -5.92
CA VAL A 26 22.48 -5.18 -6.31
C VAL A 26 22.26 -6.67 -6.06
N ALA A 27 21.33 -7.02 -5.16
CA ALA A 27 21.00 -8.40 -4.86
C ALA A 27 20.14 -9.01 -5.97
N TRP A 28 19.14 -8.27 -6.42
CA TRP A 28 18.25 -8.67 -7.51
C TRP A 28 17.61 -7.44 -8.17
N THR A 29 17.01 -7.66 -9.32
CA THR A 29 16.22 -6.65 -10.05
C THR A 29 14.92 -7.28 -10.48
N TYR A 30 13.82 -6.54 -10.31
CA TYR A 30 12.49 -6.96 -10.75
C TYR A 30 11.93 -5.95 -11.75
N HIS A 31 11.38 -6.43 -12.86
CA HIS A 31 10.71 -5.61 -13.87
C HIS A 31 9.20 -5.79 -13.74
N THR A 32 8.49 -4.75 -13.37
CA THR A 32 7.03 -4.79 -13.15
C THR A 32 6.24 -5.06 -14.43
N GLY A 33 6.81 -4.71 -15.59
CA GLY A 33 6.14 -4.75 -16.88
C GLY A 33 5.11 -3.63 -17.06
N ASP A 34 4.92 -2.77 -16.05
CA ASP A 34 4.02 -1.62 -16.12
C ASP A 34 4.80 -0.43 -16.68
N THR A 35 4.63 -0.18 -17.96
CA THR A 35 5.36 0.88 -18.67
C THR A 35 4.50 2.13 -18.84
N PRO A 36 5.12 3.32 -18.82
CA PRO A 36 4.43 4.55 -19.19
C PRO A 36 3.83 4.41 -20.59
N ILE A 37 2.59 4.84 -20.75
CA ILE A 37 1.92 4.85 -22.04
C ILE A 37 2.61 5.87 -22.94
N SER A 38 2.61 5.61 -24.25
CA SER A 38 3.26 6.38 -25.32
C SER A 38 3.06 7.91 -25.22
N PRO A 39 4.00 8.70 -25.77
CA PRO A 39 3.89 10.17 -25.82
C PRO A 39 2.55 10.62 -26.43
N GLY A 40 1.84 11.50 -25.70
CA GLY A 40 0.52 12.01 -26.09
C GLY A 40 -0.68 11.38 -25.40
N ALA A 41 -0.51 10.24 -24.72
CA ALA A 41 -1.47 9.80 -23.73
C ALA A 41 -1.15 10.44 -22.37
N ASN A 42 -2.13 10.44 -21.44
CA ASN A 42 -1.87 10.85 -20.06
C ASN A 42 -0.79 9.94 -19.50
N GLY A 43 0.31 10.52 -19.05
CA GLY A 43 1.49 9.79 -18.64
C GLY A 43 1.26 8.92 -17.40
N ALA A 44 2.22 8.07 -17.12
CA ALA A 44 2.30 7.31 -15.88
C ALA A 44 3.67 7.52 -15.24
N GLU A 45 3.70 7.68 -13.92
CA GLU A 45 4.92 7.89 -13.16
C GLU A 45 5.03 6.84 -12.05
N ASP A 46 6.21 6.30 -11.91
CA ASP A 46 6.54 5.52 -10.73
C ASP A 46 7.02 6.46 -9.61
N GLN A 47 6.18 6.63 -8.60
CA GLN A 47 6.46 7.50 -7.44
C GLN A 47 6.41 6.70 -6.14
N GLU A 48 6.48 5.40 -6.23
CA GLU A 48 6.27 4.51 -5.13
C GLU A 48 7.44 4.50 -4.13
N THR A 49 7.10 4.26 -2.86
CA THR A 49 8.02 3.79 -1.84
C THR A 49 7.66 2.35 -1.48
N PRO A 50 8.47 1.35 -1.84
CA PRO A 50 8.19 -0.04 -1.51
C PRO A 50 8.03 -0.27 -0.01
N LEU A 51 7.14 -1.18 0.37
CA LEU A 51 6.86 -1.55 1.74
C LEU A 51 7.37 -2.96 2.03
N GLN A 52 8.32 -3.09 2.94
CA GLN A 52 8.77 -4.41 3.40
C GLN A 52 8.06 -4.80 4.69
N VAL A 53 7.50 -6.02 4.72
CA VAL A 53 6.96 -6.66 5.92
C VAL A 53 7.49 -8.09 6.00
N GLY A 54 8.31 -8.37 6.99
CA GLY A 54 8.98 -9.66 7.10
C GLY A 54 9.84 -9.96 5.88
N ASP A 55 9.60 -11.10 5.25
CA ASP A 55 10.29 -11.61 4.07
C ASP A 55 9.65 -11.17 2.74
N THR A 56 8.74 -10.20 2.77
CA THR A 56 7.99 -9.79 1.60
C THR A 56 8.13 -8.29 1.36
N VAL A 57 8.46 -7.92 0.12
CA VAL A 57 8.43 -6.55 -0.38
C VAL A 57 7.17 -6.37 -1.21
N PHE A 58 6.33 -5.44 -0.81
CA PHE A 58 5.13 -5.05 -1.54
C PHE A 58 5.39 -3.76 -2.29
N LEU A 59 4.91 -3.71 -3.52
CA LEU A 59 5.00 -2.53 -4.35
C LEU A 59 3.73 -2.34 -5.18
N CYS A 60 3.45 -1.10 -5.55
CA CYS A 60 2.38 -0.77 -6.48
C CYS A 60 2.95 -0.12 -7.74
N THR A 61 2.28 -0.33 -8.85
CA THR A 61 2.71 0.23 -10.13
C THR A 61 1.93 1.50 -10.49
N PRO A 62 2.38 2.28 -11.47
CA PRO A 62 1.65 3.45 -11.93
C PRO A 62 0.16 3.20 -12.27
N HIS A 63 -0.18 2.05 -12.86
CA HIS A 63 -1.57 1.66 -13.13
C HIS A 63 -2.26 0.99 -11.95
N ASN A 64 -1.73 1.20 -10.74
CA ASN A 64 -2.27 0.72 -9.47
C ASN A 64 -2.33 -0.82 -9.35
N ASN A 65 -1.48 -1.56 -10.07
CA ASN A 65 -1.31 -2.99 -9.82
C ASN A 65 -0.46 -3.19 -8.56
N VAL A 66 -0.74 -4.23 -7.80
CA VAL A 66 0.01 -4.55 -6.57
C VAL A 66 0.79 -5.84 -6.77
N ILE A 67 2.04 -5.84 -6.33
CA ILE A 67 2.97 -6.96 -6.50
C ILE A 67 3.62 -7.26 -5.16
N ALA A 68 3.73 -8.53 -4.81
CA ALA A 68 4.51 -9.01 -3.68
C ALA A 68 5.69 -9.81 -4.17
N LEU A 69 6.87 -9.47 -3.67
CA LEU A 69 8.14 -10.11 -3.99
C LEU A 69 8.75 -10.72 -2.74
N ASP A 70 9.46 -11.79 -2.91
CA ASP A 70 10.36 -12.30 -1.89
C ASP A 70 11.51 -11.32 -1.67
N ALA A 71 11.75 -10.93 -0.43
CA ALA A 71 12.71 -9.87 -0.10
C ALA A 71 14.16 -10.27 -0.36
N ASP A 72 14.49 -11.57 -0.27
CA ASP A 72 15.83 -12.06 -0.45
C ASP A 72 16.19 -12.31 -1.91
N THR A 73 15.21 -12.78 -2.69
CA THR A 73 15.46 -13.27 -4.05
C THR A 73 14.86 -12.40 -5.15
N GLY A 74 13.91 -11.52 -4.82
CA GLY A 74 13.12 -10.75 -5.78
C GLY A 74 12.11 -11.58 -6.56
N ALA A 75 11.90 -12.85 -6.21
CA ALA A 75 10.91 -13.69 -6.87
C ALA A 75 9.50 -13.20 -6.60
N GLN A 76 8.65 -13.15 -7.62
CA GLN A 76 7.27 -12.75 -7.47
C GLN A 76 6.49 -13.82 -6.69
N LYS A 77 5.94 -13.44 -5.54
CA LYS A 77 5.00 -14.27 -4.74
C LYS A 77 3.61 -14.21 -5.36
N TRP A 78 3.12 -13.01 -5.63
CA TRP A 78 1.85 -12.78 -6.31
C TRP A 78 1.80 -11.40 -6.99
N LYS A 79 0.84 -11.22 -7.89
CA LYS A 79 0.52 -9.95 -8.54
C LYS A 79 -0.99 -9.83 -8.68
N THR A 80 -1.55 -8.68 -8.27
CA THR A 80 -2.97 -8.36 -8.46
C THR A 80 -3.09 -7.20 -9.43
N GLU A 81 -3.74 -7.44 -10.55
CA GLU A 81 -3.93 -6.45 -11.59
C GLU A 81 -5.22 -5.67 -11.36
N ILE A 82 -5.06 -4.39 -11.09
CA ILE A 82 -6.18 -3.43 -10.97
C ILE A 82 -6.41 -2.76 -12.32
N ASN A 83 -5.31 -2.42 -13.02
CA ASN A 83 -5.33 -1.78 -14.33
C ASN A 83 -6.22 -0.52 -14.33
N ALA A 84 -6.07 0.30 -13.28
CA ALA A 84 -6.83 1.54 -13.15
C ALA A 84 -6.56 2.44 -14.37
N LYS A 85 -7.59 3.16 -14.80
CA LYS A 85 -7.52 4.07 -15.94
C LYS A 85 -8.14 5.41 -15.53
N SER A 86 -7.44 6.50 -15.82
CA SER A 86 -7.92 7.86 -15.59
C SER A 86 -7.46 8.78 -16.70
N SER A 87 -8.14 9.89 -16.83
CA SER A 87 -7.76 10.99 -17.73
C SER A 87 -6.61 11.83 -17.16
N VAL A 88 -6.26 11.66 -15.89
CA VAL A 88 -5.09 12.31 -15.29
C VAL A 88 -3.87 11.41 -15.32
N TRP A 89 -2.75 11.99 -15.00
CA TRP A 89 -1.46 11.32 -14.90
C TRP A 89 -1.51 10.20 -13.85
N MET A 90 -1.29 8.97 -14.29
CA MET A 90 -1.36 7.78 -13.46
C MET A 90 -0.16 7.66 -12.52
N ARG A 91 -0.41 7.32 -11.26
CA ARG A 91 0.64 7.09 -10.26
C ARG A 91 0.14 6.24 -9.11
N CYS A 92 1.06 5.57 -8.44
CA CYS A 92 0.90 5.05 -7.09
C CYS A 92 2.04 5.58 -6.22
N ARG A 93 1.79 5.96 -4.98
CA ARG A 93 2.82 6.51 -4.07
C ARG A 93 3.16 5.60 -2.91
N GLY A 94 2.47 4.52 -2.77
CA GLY A 94 2.75 3.51 -1.75
C GLY A 94 1.52 2.81 -1.24
N LEU A 95 1.79 1.88 -0.36
CA LEU A 95 0.84 0.96 0.24
C LEU A 95 0.81 1.15 1.75
N ALA A 96 -0.28 0.72 2.40
CA ALA A 96 -0.33 0.53 3.84
C ALA A 96 -0.51 -0.96 4.17
N TYR A 97 0.04 -1.36 5.31
CA TYR A 97 -0.09 -2.72 5.83
C TYR A 97 -0.89 -2.71 7.12
N PHE A 98 -1.83 -3.63 7.24
CA PHE A 98 -2.61 -3.87 8.44
C PHE A 98 -2.51 -5.35 8.83
N ASP A 99 -2.31 -5.60 10.12
CA ASP A 99 -2.41 -6.93 10.72
C ASP A 99 -3.44 -6.88 11.85
N ALA A 100 -4.50 -7.66 11.73
CA ALA A 100 -5.57 -7.71 12.71
C ALA A 100 -5.12 -8.25 14.08
N LYS A 101 -3.98 -8.95 14.14
CA LYS A 101 -3.39 -9.46 15.38
C LYS A 101 -2.33 -8.55 15.99
N ALA A 102 -1.81 -7.59 15.20
CA ALA A 102 -0.85 -6.66 15.76
C ALA A 102 -1.52 -5.77 16.83
N PRO A 103 -0.85 -5.50 17.95
CA PRO A 103 -1.38 -4.57 18.93
C PRO A 103 -1.57 -3.20 18.24
N LEU A 104 -2.81 -2.71 18.31
CA LEU A 104 -3.14 -1.39 17.80
C LEU A 104 -2.34 -0.33 18.58
N GLN A 105 -1.47 0.37 17.90
CA GLN A 105 -0.86 1.58 18.47
C GLN A 105 -1.93 2.67 18.50
N GLN A 106 -2.63 2.75 19.62
CA GLN A 106 -3.59 3.83 19.84
C GLN A 106 -2.84 5.04 20.37
N PRO A 107 -2.95 6.19 19.74
CA PRO A 107 -2.56 7.43 20.39
C PRO A 107 -3.47 7.60 21.62
N THR A 108 -2.88 7.78 22.79
CA THR A 108 -3.62 8.13 24.00
C THR A 108 -4.12 9.58 23.89
N VAL A 109 -5.22 9.76 23.20
CA VAL A 109 -5.91 11.06 23.17
C VAL A 109 -6.87 11.06 24.35
N PRO A 110 -6.75 11.99 25.32
CA PRO A 110 -7.69 12.08 26.42
C PRO A 110 -9.11 12.21 25.89
N GLY A 111 -10.00 11.30 26.34
CA GLY A 111 -11.41 11.30 25.94
C GLY A 111 -11.74 10.49 24.67
N SER A 112 -10.77 9.84 24.04
CA SER A 112 -11.06 8.93 22.93
C SER A 112 -11.64 7.59 23.45
N THR A 113 -12.64 7.07 22.74
CA THR A 113 -13.15 5.72 23.00
C THR A 113 -12.10 4.69 22.55
N PRO A 114 -11.76 3.69 23.37
CA PRO A 114 -10.87 2.62 22.95
C PRO A 114 -11.43 1.90 21.71
N VAL A 115 -10.63 1.73 20.68
CA VAL A 115 -11.00 0.95 19.50
C VAL A 115 -10.91 -0.54 19.87
N THR A 116 -12.02 -1.26 19.70
CA THR A 116 -12.02 -2.72 19.92
C THR A 116 -11.22 -3.39 18.80
N PRO A 117 -10.22 -4.22 19.12
CA PRO A 117 -9.52 -5.00 18.11
C PRO A 117 -10.49 -5.89 17.32
N VAL A 118 -10.30 -5.95 16.01
CA VAL A 118 -11.04 -6.91 15.19
C VAL A 118 -10.53 -8.31 15.51
N THR A 119 -11.42 -9.19 15.96
CA THR A 119 -11.06 -10.59 16.20
C THR A 119 -11.14 -11.36 14.90
N VAL A 120 -10.01 -11.80 14.39
CA VAL A 120 -9.89 -12.63 13.19
C VAL A 120 -9.30 -13.98 13.57
N ALA A 121 -9.83 -15.06 13.02
CA ALA A 121 -9.31 -16.40 13.25
C ALA A 121 -7.90 -16.55 12.68
N ASP A 122 -7.09 -17.44 13.29
CA ASP A 122 -5.74 -17.72 12.80
C ASP A 122 -5.75 -18.26 11.38
N GLY A 123 -4.95 -17.64 10.49
CA GLY A 123 -4.85 -18.02 9.10
C GLY A 123 -6.10 -17.70 8.26
N ALA A 124 -7.04 -16.91 8.81
CA ALA A 124 -8.18 -16.45 8.02
C ALA A 124 -7.72 -15.55 6.88
N LEU A 125 -8.41 -15.66 5.75
CA LEU A 125 -8.22 -14.75 4.62
C LEU A 125 -8.33 -13.30 5.12
N CYS A 126 -7.38 -12.45 4.69
CA CYS A 126 -7.35 -11.04 5.05
C CYS A 126 -7.11 -10.72 6.53
N GLN A 127 -6.52 -11.65 7.29
CA GLN A 127 -5.97 -11.33 8.61
C GLN A 127 -4.88 -10.26 8.49
N ARG A 128 -4.05 -10.38 7.45
CA ARG A 128 -3.03 -9.40 7.07
C ARG A 128 -3.45 -8.76 5.74
N ARG A 129 -3.42 -7.44 5.66
CA ARG A 129 -3.97 -6.71 4.50
C ARG A 129 -2.97 -5.72 3.94
N ILE A 130 -2.93 -5.65 2.63
CA ILE A 130 -2.36 -4.53 1.90
C ILE A 130 -3.51 -3.61 1.51
N LEU A 131 -3.37 -2.33 1.85
CA LEU A 131 -4.33 -1.30 1.53
C LEU A 131 -3.73 -0.36 0.50
N MET A 132 -4.49 -0.02 -0.50
CA MET A 132 -4.11 0.87 -1.57
C MET A 132 -5.29 1.74 -1.99
N ASN A 133 -5.04 3.01 -2.26
CA ASN A 133 -5.98 3.84 -2.98
C ASN A 133 -5.62 3.92 -4.46
N THR A 134 -6.63 3.96 -5.31
CA THR A 134 -6.43 4.16 -6.75
C THR A 134 -6.55 5.64 -7.13
N ILE A 135 -5.98 5.98 -8.27
CA ILE A 135 -6.15 7.32 -8.85
C ILE A 135 -7.62 7.65 -9.13
N THR A 136 -8.47 6.64 -9.32
CA THR A 136 -9.91 6.78 -9.57
C THR A 136 -10.75 6.87 -8.30
N ALA A 137 -10.10 7.10 -7.15
CA ALA A 137 -10.74 7.26 -5.85
C ALA A 137 -11.48 6.00 -5.35
N GLU A 138 -10.89 4.84 -5.53
CA GLU A 138 -11.25 3.63 -4.82
C GLU A 138 -10.23 3.34 -3.72
N LEU A 139 -10.68 2.85 -2.59
CA LEU A 139 -9.82 2.21 -1.58
C LEU A 139 -9.93 0.70 -1.72
N ILE A 140 -8.81 0.02 -1.81
CA ILE A 140 -8.72 -1.42 -2.06
C ILE A 140 -8.04 -2.09 -0.88
N ALA A 141 -8.56 -3.25 -0.48
CA ALA A 141 -7.92 -4.15 0.48
C ALA A 141 -7.65 -5.51 -0.16
N LEU A 142 -6.39 -5.93 -0.12
CA LEU A 142 -5.92 -7.22 -0.58
C LEU A 142 -5.36 -8.03 0.59
N ASP A 143 -5.56 -9.33 0.56
CA ASP A 143 -4.88 -10.25 1.45
C ASP A 143 -3.36 -10.20 1.21
N ALA A 144 -2.58 -9.97 2.23
CA ALA A 144 -1.13 -9.77 2.09
C ALA A 144 -0.39 -11.05 1.66
N ASP A 145 -0.96 -12.22 1.91
CA ASP A 145 -0.32 -13.50 1.61
C ASP A 145 -0.60 -13.98 0.20
N THR A 146 -1.78 -13.67 -0.32
CA THR A 146 -2.28 -14.24 -1.59
C THR A 146 -2.56 -13.21 -2.68
N GLY A 147 -2.69 -11.92 -2.32
CA GLY A 147 -3.11 -10.86 -3.22
C GLY A 147 -4.62 -10.90 -3.56
N ALA A 148 -5.40 -11.78 -2.96
CA ALA A 148 -6.85 -11.84 -3.18
C ALA A 148 -7.55 -10.62 -2.57
N PHE A 149 -8.63 -10.16 -3.21
CA PHE A 149 -9.46 -9.10 -2.62
C PHE A 149 -10.09 -9.56 -1.31
N CYS A 150 -10.11 -8.66 -0.31
CA CYS A 150 -10.71 -8.94 0.99
C CYS A 150 -12.23 -8.78 0.95
N PRO A 151 -13.02 -9.86 0.96
CA PRO A 151 -14.46 -9.79 0.71
C PRO A 151 -15.24 -9.05 1.81
N ASP A 152 -14.67 -8.94 2.99
CA ASP A 152 -15.24 -8.24 4.15
C ASP A 152 -14.92 -6.73 4.17
N PHE A 153 -14.18 -6.23 3.17
CA PHE A 153 -13.84 -4.81 3.05
C PHE A 153 -14.67 -4.16 1.95
N GLY A 154 -15.58 -3.25 2.34
CA GLY A 154 -16.48 -2.59 1.42
C GLY A 154 -17.32 -3.57 0.59
N THR A 155 -17.28 -3.42 -0.72
CA THR A 155 -17.91 -4.37 -1.66
C THR A 155 -16.81 -5.20 -2.34
N ASN A 156 -16.63 -6.44 -1.91
CA ASN A 156 -15.63 -7.35 -2.46
C ASN A 156 -14.21 -6.74 -2.50
N GLY A 157 -13.77 -6.17 -1.41
CA GLY A 157 -12.42 -5.61 -1.28
C GLY A 157 -12.27 -4.18 -1.78
N ARG A 158 -13.36 -3.49 -2.11
CA ARG A 158 -13.34 -2.14 -2.69
C ARG A 158 -14.32 -1.20 -1.99
N VAL A 159 -13.90 0.03 -1.80
CA VAL A 159 -14.73 1.15 -1.33
C VAL A 159 -14.62 2.28 -2.33
N ASP A 160 -15.75 2.72 -2.88
CA ASP A 160 -15.81 3.93 -3.72
C ASP A 160 -15.83 5.16 -2.81
N LEU A 161 -14.76 5.94 -2.85
CA LEU A 161 -14.59 7.13 -2.03
C LEU A 161 -15.30 8.37 -2.60
N LYS A 162 -15.97 8.25 -3.76
CA LYS A 162 -16.79 9.31 -4.33
C LYS A 162 -18.23 9.30 -3.81
N VAL A 163 -18.61 8.25 -3.09
CA VAL A 163 -19.95 8.16 -2.48
C VAL A 163 -20.18 9.35 -1.55
N GLY A 164 -21.25 10.07 -1.78
CA GLY A 164 -21.62 11.26 -0.98
C GLY A 164 -21.01 12.59 -1.47
N LEU A 165 -20.12 12.58 -2.47
CA LEU A 165 -19.54 13.80 -3.02
C LEU A 165 -20.42 14.49 -4.09
N GLY A 166 -21.61 13.93 -4.37
CA GLY A 166 -22.48 14.42 -5.45
C GLY A 166 -21.92 14.03 -6.83
N ASN A 167 -22.00 14.93 -7.80
CA ASN A 167 -21.46 14.70 -9.14
C ASN A 167 -19.98 15.06 -9.16
N ALA A 168 -19.10 14.08 -9.00
CA ALA A 168 -17.65 14.22 -9.08
C ALA A 168 -17.08 13.34 -10.22
N PRO A 169 -17.24 13.74 -11.49
CA PRO A 169 -16.70 12.98 -12.61
C PRO A 169 -15.16 12.98 -12.60
N ASP A 170 -14.57 11.95 -13.22
CA ASP A 170 -13.11 11.93 -13.45
C ASP A 170 -12.72 13.14 -14.35
N PRO A 171 -11.72 13.95 -13.97
CA PRO A 171 -10.77 13.78 -12.87
C PRO A 171 -10.99 14.71 -11.66
N GLN A 172 -12.20 15.12 -11.35
CA GLN A 172 -12.46 16.11 -10.28
C GLN A 172 -12.06 15.65 -8.88
N TYR A 173 -12.08 14.34 -8.62
CA TYR A 173 -11.65 13.78 -7.35
C TYR A 173 -10.69 12.62 -7.60
N VAL A 174 -9.44 12.82 -7.25
CA VAL A 174 -8.34 11.85 -7.41
C VAL A 174 -7.56 11.73 -6.11
N LEU A 175 -7.00 10.56 -5.85
CA LEU A 175 -6.15 10.31 -4.69
C LEU A 175 -4.69 10.20 -5.13
N THR A 176 -3.82 10.90 -4.44
CA THR A 176 -2.41 11.01 -4.79
C THR A 176 -1.45 10.67 -3.64
N SER A 177 -1.97 10.35 -2.45
CA SER A 177 -1.16 9.98 -1.29
C SER A 177 -1.37 8.51 -0.96
N ALA A 178 -0.36 7.84 -0.42
CA ALA A 178 -0.54 6.51 0.14
C ALA A 178 -1.56 6.55 1.29
N PRO A 179 -2.39 5.50 1.47
CA PRO A 179 -3.29 5.43 2.61
C PRO A 179 -2.49 5.33 3.90
N THR A 180 -3.04 5.86 4.98
CA THR A 180 -2.44 5.80 6.32
C THR A 180 -3.41 5.14 7.28
N LEU A 181 -2.89 4.36 8.21
CA LEU A 181 -3.68 3.71 9.25
C LEU A 181 -3.68 4.56 10.53
N ALA A 182 -4.87 4.79 11.06
CA ALA A 182 -5.10 5.34 12.38
C ALA A 182 -5.89 4.31 13.21
N GLY A 183 -5.19 3.44 13.92
CA GLY A 183 -5.78 2.26 14.56
C GLY A 183 -6.34 1.29 13.53
N THR A 184 -7.67 1.09 13.54
CA THR A 184 -8.38 0.25 12.56
C THR A 184 -9.02 1.06 11.41
N THR A 185 -8.80 2.36 11.38
CA THR A 185 -9.36 3.24 10.35
C THR A 185 -8.30 3.56 9.30
N VAL A 186 -8.69 3.53 8.04
CA VAL A 186 -7.86 4.00 6.93
C VAL A 186 -8.18 5.47 6.66
N VAL A 187 -7.14 6.28 6.54
CA VAL A 187 -7.20 7.73 6.31
C VAL A 187 -6.45 8.07 5.03
#